data_8f7aa7007fd28a9e7c22a0a2a9e40c5b
#
_entry.id   8f7aa7007fd28a9e7c22a0a2a9e40c5b
#
_cell.length_a   1.000
_cell.length_b   1.000
_cell.length_c   1.000
_cell.angle_alpha   90.00
_cell.angle_beta   90.00
_cell.angle_gamma   90.00
#
_symmetry.space_group_name_H-M   'P 1'
#
loop_
_entity.id
_entity.type
_entity.pdbx_description
1 polymer ?
#
loop_
_entity_poly.entity_id
_entity_poly.type
_entity_poly.pdbx_seq_one_letter_code
_entity_poly.pdbx_strand_id
1 'polypeptide(L)'
;MSVPRAVLVLLALLALFVGVDNMQRPLAHPDEGRYSEISREMAASGDWVTPRLNGIKYFEKPPLQYWASAAAFRLFGESPFTARIYTALAGLLALAAVGHTARRLAGPDAALLAVGVLLSSPYFLGMGGVVTLDMGLTAWTTVAVCAFLLAAAGPPGERRRWTLLAWAGMALAVLSKGLIGIVFPAAAVFLHCLVHRDWRLLARLEWARGAALFLAITVPWFVLVSAANPEFPRFFFVHEHFERFLTKTHRREEPWWYFWPILFAGFLPWMLALVPAAVEGWRREAAAAGFPWRRFALLWSGFILLFFSASGSKLPAYILPVFPVFALVLGDWLARAEPRRLWKMVAIVVPLLVVAIALAWGAPERARNAWTRELYAAARPWILSGLAVLAVALAAAALRLRAGRKAGALAAIVAASLLFIDFVEDGYERLAPRQSGFQVAETIRREAPPEARVYSVGLYDQTVPFYLGRTVTLVAYVDEFEMGLRLEPGRAIPTLEAFAADWVRPGSAVAIIHPDTYEKLSTRGLAMTLLHRDERRILVRKP
;
A
#
# COMPACT_ATOMS: atom_id res chain seq x y z
N MET A 1 -8.13 13.75 -28.92
CA MET A 1 -7.33 12.52 -29.21
C MET A 1 -8.30 11.35 -29.36
N SER A 2 -8.44 10.76 -30.53
CA SER A 2 -9.41 9.65 -30.70
C SER A 2 -8.69 8.30 -30.53
N VAL A 3 -8.88 7.67 -29.37
CA VAL A 3 -8.51 6.27 -29.16
C VAL A 3 -9.74 5.44 -29.50
N PRO A 4 -9.63 4.40 -30.36
CA PRO A 4 -10.77 3.54 -30.70
C PRO A 4 -11.37 2.90 -29.42
N ARG A 5 -12.69 2.80 -29.35
CA ARG A 5 -13.39 2.19 -28.19
C ARG A 5 -12.89 0.77 -27.89
N ALA A 6 -12.62 -0.01 -28.93
CA ALA A 6 -12.09 -1.36 -28.78
C ALA A 6 -10.74 -1.39 -28.02
N VAL A 7 -9.85 -0.42 -28.29
CA VAL A 7 -8.56 -0.32 -27.57
C VAL A 7 -8.78 0.03 -26.10
N LEU A 8 -9.72 0.91 -25.78
CA LEU A 8 -10.06 1.25 -24.40
C LEU A 8 -10.63 0.04 -23.65
N VAL A 9 -11.49 -0.74 -24.30
CA VAL A 9 -12.04 -1.98 -23.73
C VAL A 9 -10.91 -2.99 -23.47
N LEU A 10 -10.03 -3.19 -24.45
CA LEU A 10 -8.88 -4.11 -24.27
C LEU A 10 -7.96 -3.69 -23.14
N LEU A 11 -7.66 -2.38 -23.02
CA LEU A 11 -6.86 -1.87 -21.89
C LEU A 11 -7.54 -2.08 -20.53
N ALA A 12 -8.86 -1.87 -20.47
CA ALA A 12 -9.64 -2.10 -19.27
C ALA A 12 -9.66 -3.59 -18.87
N LEU A 13 -9.84 -4.48 -19.86
CA LEU A 13 -9.79 -5.94 -19.62
C LEU A 13 -8.40 -6.40 -19.19
N LEU A 14 -7.34 -5.86 -19.80
CA LEU A 14 -5.97 -6.18 -19.38
C LEU A 14 -5.68 -5.68 -17.96
N ALA A 15 -6.10 -4.46 -17.62
CA ALA A 15 -5.94 -3.93 -16.26
C ALA A 15 -6.74 -4.73 -15.22
N LEU A 16 -7.93 -5.20 -15.59
CA LEU A 16 -8.73 -6.08 -14.74
C LEU A 16 -8.04 -7.44 -14.54
N PHE A 17 -7.50 -8.03 -15.61
CA PHE A 17 -6.78 -9.30 -15.55
C PHE A 17 -5.58 -9.19 -14.61
N VAL A 18 -4.67 -8.24 -14.84
CA VAL A 18 -3.49 -8.00 -13.98
C VAL A 18 -3.89 -7.75 -12.53
N GLY A 19 -4.91 -6.91 -12.29
CA GLY A 19 -5.39 -6.62 -10.94
C GLY A 19 -5.96 -7.85 -10.22
N VAL A 20 -6.68 -8.74 -10.93
CA VAL A 20 -7.25 -9.97 -10.36
C VAL A 20 -6.17 -11.00 -10.09
N ASP A 21 -5.21 -11.13 -10.98
CA ASP A 21 -4.09 -12.07 -10.83
C ASP A 21 -3.26 -11.73 -9.59
N ASN A 22 -2.87 -10.47 -9.43
CA ASN A 22 -2.15 -9.98 -8.26
C ASN A 22 -2.87 -10.27 -6.92
N MET A 23 -4.19 -10.39 -6.91
CA MET A 23 -4.95 -10.66 -5.68
C MET A 23 -4.84 -12.11 -5.19
N GLN A 24 -4.42 -13.07 -6.01
CA GLN A 24 -4.44 -14.51 -5.68
C GLN A 24 -3.17 -14.99 -5.00
N ARG A 25 -2.06 -14.28 -5.13
CA ARG A 25 -0.76 -14.68 -4.55
C ARG A 25 -0.81 -14.84 -3.03
N PRO A 26 0.07 -15.66 -2.42
CA PRO A 26 0.17 -15.78 -0.98
C PRO A 26 0.36 -14.43 -0.28
N LEU A 27 -0.25 -14.26 0.92
CA LEU A 27 -0.09 -13.06 1.72
C LEU A 27 1.37 -12.90 2.16
N ALA A 28 1.90 -11.71 2.01
CA ALA A 28 3.25 -11.38 2.42
C ALA A 28 3.31 -10.91 3.88
N HIS A 29 4.35 -11.34 4.59
CA HIS A 29 4.70 -10.82 5.91
C HIS A 29 5.41 -9.46 5.79
N PRO A 30 5.32 -8.54 6.78
CA PRO A 30 4.45 -8.64 7.96
C PRO A 30 3.03 -8.11 7.73
N ASP A 31 2.87 -7.07 6.91
CA ASP A 31 1.66 -6.24 6.89
C ASP A 31 0.44 -6.97 6.34
N GLU A 32 0.55 -7.70 5.22
CA GLU A 32 -0.61 -8.42 4.67
C GLU A 32 -1.11 -9.48 5.65
N GLY A 33 -0.18 -10.25 6.26
CA GLY A 33 -0.53 -11.24 7.29
C GLY A 33 -1.18 -10.58 8.50
N ARG A 34 -0.58 -9.51 9.02
CA ARG A 34 -1.07 -8.77 10.19
C ARG A 34 -2.50 -8.27 10.01
N TYR A 35 -2.73 -7.50 8.95
CA TYR A 35 -4.04 -6.88 8.75
C TYR A 35 -5.09 -7.90 8.33
N SER A 36 -4.72 -8.96 7.63
CA SER A 36 -5.63 -10.05 7.31
C SER A 36 -6.00 -10.87 8.56
N GLU A 37 -5.04 -11.17 9.44
CA GLU A 37 -5.30 -11.90 10.68
C GLU A 37 -6.19 -11.10 11.63
N ILE A 38 -5.93 -9.80 11.83
CA ILE A 38 -6.80 -8.93 12.63
C ILE A 38 -8.24 -8.96 12.08
N SER A 39 -8.38 -8.90 10.75
CA SER A 39 -9.69 -8.92 10.10
C SER A 39 -10.37 -10.30 10.23
N ARG A 40 -9.61 -11.39 10.17
CA ARG A 40 -10.09 -12.75 10.36
C ARG A 40 -10.60 -12.96 11.80
N GLU A 41 -9.82 -12.55 12.79
CA GLU A 41 -10.22 -12.61 14.21
C GLU A 41 -11.46 -11.77 14.46
N MET A 42 -11.55 -10.58 13.88
CA MET A 42 -12.72 -9.71 13.97
C MET A 42 -13.97 -10.37 13.35
N ALA A 43 -13.83 -10.99 12.19
CA ALA A 43 -14.91 -11.72 11.54
C ALA A 43 -15.35 -12.95 12.36
N ALA A 44 -14.42 -13.70 12.91
CA ALA A 44 -14.68 -14.92 13.67
C ALA A 44 -15.29 -14.64 15.05
N SER A 45 -14.75 -13.64 15.78
CA SER A 45 -15.23 -13.29 17.12
C SER A 45 -16.52 -12.48 17.11
N GLY A 46 -16.79 -11.71 16.06
CA GLY A 46 -17.87 -10.73 16.01
C GLY A 46 -17.59 -9.45 16.80
N ASP A 47 -16.39 -9.26 17.34
CA ASP A 47 -15.96 -8.02 17.97
C ASP A 47 -15.42 -7.04 16.92
N TRP A 48 -16.27 -6.11 16.49
CA TRP A 48 -15.92 -5.07 15.50
C TRP A 48 -15.37 -3.79 16.13
N VAL A 49 -15.21 -3.78 17.46
CA VAL A 49 -14.76 -2.60 18.23
C VAL A 49 -13.29 -2.72 18.61
N THR A 50 -12.89 -3.85 19.21
CA THR A 50 -11.53 -4.06 19.72
C THR A 50 -10.70 -4.91 18.75
N PRO A 51 -9.79 -4.31 17.96
CA PRO A 51 -8.89 -5.09 17.10
C PRO A 51 -7.98 -5.99 17.94
N ARG A 52 -7.80 -7.24 17.49
CA ARG A 52 -6.88 -8.20 18.09
C ARG A 52 -5.99 -8.83 17.02
N LEU A 53 -4.75 -9.05 17.38
CA LEU A 53 -3.79 -9.81 16.59
C LEU A 53 -3.33 -11.00 17.42
N ASN A 54 -3.49 -12.20 16.91
CA ASN A 54 -3.18 -13.43 17.63
C ASN A 54 -3.86 -13.51 19.02
N GLY A 55 -5.11 -13.06 19.09
CA GLY A 55 -5.92 -12.99 20.31
C GLY A 55 -5.55 -11.85 21.28
N ILE A 56 -4.50 -11.07 20.99
CA ILE A 56 -3.94 -10.01 21.85
C ILE A 56 -4.44 -8.65 21.35
N LYS A 57 -4.78 -7.73 22.26
CA LYS A 57 -5.22 -6.36 21.91
C LYS A 57 -4.17 -5.63 21.05
N TYR A 58 -4.64 -5.03 19.94
CA TYR A 58 -3.79 -4.35 18.97
C TYR A 58 -4.38 -3.02 18.55
N PHE A 59 -3.80 -1.89 18.97
CA PHE A 59 -4.39 -0.55 18.83
C PHE A 59 -3.59 0.42 17.96
N GLU A 60 -2.63 -0.07 17.17
CA GLU A 60 -1.78 0.83 16.38
C GLU A 60 -2.54 1.60 15.28
N LYS A 61 -3.65 1.07 14.80
CA LYS A 61 -4.35 1.65 13.63
C LYS A 61 -5.87 1.64 13.78
N PRO A 62 -6.57 2.60 13.13
CA PRO A 62 -8.02 2.67 13.08
C PRO A 62 -8.63 1.52 12.24
N PRO A 63 -9.96 1.30 12.31
CA PRO A 63 -10.57 0.02 11.95
C PRO A 63 -10.98 -0.14 10.49
N LEU A 64 -10.97 0.89 9.64
CA LEU A 64 -11.68 0.85 8.34
C LEU A 64 -11.21 -0.31 7.44
N GLN A 65 -9.89 -0.56 7.38
CA GLN A 65 -9.33 -1.70 6.65
C GLN A 65 -9.81 -3.03 7.26
N TYR A 66 -9.79 -3.14 8.59
CA TYR A 66 -10.19 -4.35 9.30
C TYR A 66 -11.67 -4.66 9.07
N TRP A 67 -12.53 -3.65 9.19
CA TRP A 67 -13.96 -3.78 8.92
C TRP A 67 -14.23 -4.24 7.48
N ALA A 68 -13.59 -3.62 6.52
CA ALA A 68 -13.82 -3.95 5.12
C ALA A 68 -13.36 -5.37 4.77
N SER A 69 -12.15 -5.78 5.23
CA SER A 69 -11.66 -7.13 5.00
C SER A 69 -12.45 -8.17 5.81
N ALA A 70 -12.84 -7.89 7.06
CA ALA A 70 -13.68 -8.78 7.86
C ALA A 70 -15.07 -8.99 7.23
N ALA A 71 -15.67 -7.93 6.68
CA ALA A 71 -16.91 -8.03 5.93
C ALA A 71 -16.75 -8.89 4.67
N ALA A 72 -15.64 -8.72 3.93
CA ALA A 72 -15.33 -9.54 2.77
C ALA A 72 -15.15 -11.02 3.16
N PHE A 73 -14.48 -11.33 4.27
CA PHE A 73 -14.33 -12.69 4.78
C PHE A 73 -15.68 -13.33 5.15
N ARG A 74 -16.57 -12.59 5.78
CA ARG A 74 -17.93 -13.11 6.10
C ARG A 74 -18.78 -13.36 4.87
N LEU A 75 -18.62 -12.56 3.81
CA LEU A 75 -19.43 -12.67 2.60
C LEU A 75 -18.90 -13.72 1.61
N PHE A 76 -17.57 -13.83 1.49
CA PHE A 76 -16.92 -14.56 0.40
C PHE A 76 -15.94 -15.65 0.91
N GLY A 77 -15.81 -15.81 2.22
CA GLY A 77 -14.84 -16.73 2.83
C GLY A 77 -13.43 -16.13 2.96
N GLU A 78 -12.61 -16.80 3.77
CA GLU A 78 -11.23 -16.39 4.07
C GLU A 78 -10.27 -16.86 2.97
N SER A 79 -9.63 -15.93 2.27
CA SER A 79 -8.62 -16.22 1.25
C SER A 79 -7.71 -15.00 1.02
N PRO A 80 -6.54 -15.18 0.40
CA PRO A 80 -5.69 -14.05 -0.02
C PRO A 80 -6.42 -13.08 -0.94
N PHE A 81 -7.29 -13.58 -1.83
CA PHE A 81 -8.10 -12.76 -2.71
C PHE A 81 -9.09 -11.87 -1.95
N THR A 82 -9.86 -12.46 -1.03
CA THR A 82 -10.87 -11.71 -0.27
C THR A 82 -10.25 -10.71 0.69
N ALA A 83 -9.05 -10.99 1.23
CA ALA A 83 -8.28 -10.03 2.02
C ALA A 83 -7.97 -8.74 1.25
N ARG A 84 -7.74 -8.84 -0.08
CA ARG A 84 -7.33 -7.73 -0.95
C ARG A 84 -8.48 -6.98 -1.61
N ILE A 85 -9.73 -7.45 -1.52
CA ILE A 85 -10.90 -6.80 -2.17
C ILE A 85 -10.97 -5.31 -1.81
N TYR A 86 -10.81 -4.96 -0.54
CA TYR A 86 -10.91 -3.55 -0.14
C TYR A 86 -9.80 -2.69 -0.73
N THR A 87 -8.55 -3.16 -0.76
CA THR A 87 -7.44 -2.39 -1.34
C THR A 87 -7.61 -2.20 -2.84
N ALA A 88 -8.08 -3.22 -3.55
CA ALA A 88 -8.39 -3.12 -4.97
C ALA A 88 -9.54 -2.12 -5.25
N LEU A 89 -10.64 -2.19 -4.49
CA LEU A 89 -11.75 -1.24 -4.59
C LEU A 89 -11.32 0.18 -4.23
N ALA A 90 -10.46 0.36 -3.25
CA ALA A 90 -9.87 1.66 -2.90
C ALA A 90 -9.05 2.23 -4.06
N GLY A 91 -8.23 1.40 -4.71
CA GLY A 91 -7.51 1.79 -5.93
C GLY A 91 -8.45 2.23 -7.06
N LEU A 92 -9.52 1.47 -7.31
CA LEU A 92 -10.55 1.83 -8.30
C LEU A 92 -11.28 3.12 -7.94
N LEU A 93 -11.56 3.37 -6.66
CA LEU A 93 -12.15 4.62 -6.19
C LEU A 93 -11.24 5.82 -6.46
N ALA A 94 -9.93 5.68 -6.21
CA ALA A 94 -8.95 6.72 -6.53
C ALA A 94 -8.89 6.99 -8.04
N LEU A 95 -8.88 5.95 -8.88
CA LEU A 95 -8.94 6.07 -10.35
C LEU A 95 -10.20 6.82 -10.80
N ALA A 96 -11.37 6.46 -10.26
CA ALA A 96 -12.63 7.10 -10.60
C ALA A 96 -12.66 8.59 -10.18
N ALA A 97 -12.16 8.90 -8.97
CA ALA A 97 -12.06 10.27 -8.48
C ALA A 97 -11.14 11.13 -9.35
N VAL A 98 -9.96 10.60 -9.72
CA VAL A 98 -9.00 11.27 -10.62
C VAL A 98 -9.60 11.46 -12.01
N GLY A 99 -10.17 10.41 -12.61
CA GLY A 99 -10.77 10.47 -13.95
C GLY A 99 -11.91 11.49 -14.02
N HIS A 100 -12.82 11.47 -13.03
CA HIS A 100 -13.92 12.43 -12.94
C HIS A 100 -13.40 13.88 -12.79
N THR A 101 -12.45 14.10 -11.89
CA THR A 101 -11.90 15.43 -11.63
C THR A 101 -11.12 15.96 -12.82
N ALA A 102 -10.25 15.15 -13.43
CA ALA A 102 -9.51 15.54 -14.62
C ALA A 102 -10.46 15.90 -15.79
N ARG A 103 -11.55 15.12 -15.96
CA ARG A 103 -12.57 15.42 -16.99
C ARG A 103 -13.23 16.78 -16.78
N ARG A 104 -13.55 17.12 -15.53
CA ARG A 104 -14.20 18.39 -15.16
C ARG A 104 -13.26 19.59 -15.26
N LEU A 105 -11.98 19.44 -14.91
CA LEU A 105 -11.01 20.53 -14.83
C LEU A 105 -10.19 20.72 -16.12
N ALA A 106 -9.92 19.66 -16.85
CA ALA A 106 -8.98 19.67 -17.97
C ALA A 106 -9.49 18.96 -19.25
N GLY A 107 -10.70 18.37 -19.20
CA GLY A 107 -11.36 17.76 -20.33
C GLY A 107 -11.12 16.24 -20.49
N PRO A 108 -11.78 15.61 -21.50
CA PRO A 108 -11.81 14.15 -21.61
C PRO A 108 -10.43 13.53 -21.93
N ASP A 109 -9.60 14.19 -22.73
CA ASP A 109 -8.27 13.68 -23.06
C ASP A 109 -7.35 13.64 -21.81
N ALA A 110 -7.40 14.67 -20.99
CA ALA A 110 -6.66 14.72 -19.74
C ALA A 110 -7.15 13.65 -18.76
N ALA A 111 -8.46 13.40 -18.70
CA ALA A 111 -9.03 12.34 -17.87
C ALA A 111 -8.53 10.95 -18.28
N LEU A 112 -8.61 10.64 -19.58
CA LEU A 112 -8.13 9.37 -20.11
C LEU A 112 -6.65 9.15 -19.81
N LEU A 113 -5.84 10.19 -19.96
CA LEU A 113 -4.39 10.12 -19.72
C LEU A 113 -4.07 10.07 -18.24
N ALA A 114 -4.77 10.78 -17.36
CA ALA A 114 -4.55 10.68 -15.92
C ALA A 114 -4.85 9.27 -15.38
N VAL A 115 -5.96 8.67 -15.83
CA VAL A 115 -6.30 7.28 -15.52
C VAL A 115 -5.27 6.31 -16.12
N GLY A 116 -4.88 6.51 -17.38
CA GLY A 116 -3.86 5.69 -18.05
C GLY A 116 -2.49 5.75 -17.34
N VAL A 117 -2.09 6.92 -16.87
CA VAL A 117 -0.87 7.10 -16.05
C VAL A 117 -0.94 6.28 -14.77
N LEU A 118 -2.05 6.33 -14.03
CA LEU A 118 -2.19 5.57 -12.78
C LEU A 118 -2.20 4.06 -13.02
N LEU A 119 -2.97 3.60 -14.00
CA LEU A 119 -3.03 2.17 -14.36
C LEU A 119 -1.69 1.62 -14.83
N SER A 120 -0.86 2.45 -15.45
CA SER A 120 0.47 2.07 -15.93
C SER A 120 1.60 2.44 -14.97
N SER A 121 1.29 2.96 -13.79
CA SER A 121 2.27 3.25 -12.73
C SER A 121 2.47 2.01 -11.86
N PRO A 122 3.64 1.33 -11.90
CA PRO A 122 3.85 0.06 -11.20
C PRO A 122 3.60 0.17 -9.70
N TYR A 123 3.97 1.29 -9.10
CA TYR A 123 3.80 1.47 -7.67
C TYR A 123 2.33 1.62 -7.26
N PHE A 124 1.55 2.38 -8.01
CA PHE A 124 0.13 2.57 -7.68
C PHE A 124 -0.68 1.28 -7.91
N LEU A 125 -0.47 0.61 -9.06
CA LEU A 125 -1.21 -0.60 -9.38
C LEU A 125 -0.81 -1.76 -8.46
N GLY A 126 0.49 -2.00 -8.26
CA GLY A 126 0.99 -3.03 -7.35
C GLY A 126 0.48 -2.85 -5.92
N MET A 127 0.48 -1.61 -5.39
CA MET A 127 -0.09 -1.34 -4.05
C MET A 127 -1.61 -1.57 -3.96
N GLY A 128 -2.33 -1.56 -5.07
CA GLY A 128 -3.74 -1.96 -5.13
C GLY A 128 -3.97 -3.43 -4.81
N GLY A 129 -2.98 -4.29 -5.06
CA GLY A 129 -2.97 -5.73 -4.74
C GLY A 129 -2.29 -6.08 -3.42
N VAL A 130 -1.93 -5.12 -2.56
CA VAL A 130 -1.24 -5.37 -1.28
C VAL A 130 -2.12 -4.93 -0.12
N VAL A 131 -2.38 -5.82 0.85
CA VAL A 131 -3.16 -5.48 2.05
C VAL A 131 -2.33 -4.59 2.97
N THR A 132 -2.43 -3.29 2.74
CA THR A 132 -1.91 -2.26 3.63
C THR A 132 -2.95 -1.16 3.83
N LEU A 133 -2.78 -0.38 4.88
CA LEU A 133 -3.66 0.76 5.16
C LEU A 133 -3.46 1.93 4.19
N ASP A 134 -2.37 1.89 3.42
CA ASP A 134 -1.92 3.01 2.59
C ASP A 134 -2.81 3.22 1.37
N MET A 135 -3.33 2.14 0.76
CA MET A 135 -4.24 2.29 -0.37
C MET A 135 -5.60 2.86 0.08
N GLY A 136 -6.13 2.44 1.23
CA GLY A 136 -7.35 3.02 1.83
C GLY A 136 -7.17 4.51 2.14
N LEU A 137 -6.07 4.88 2.81
CA LEU A 137 -5.69 6.28 3.04
C LEU A 137 -5.61 7.06 1.72
N THR A 138 -4.90 6.50 0.72
CA THR A 138 -4.70 7.13 -0.59
C THR A 138 -6.03 7.38 -1.29
N ALA A 139 -6.92 6.39 -1.31
CA ALA A 139 -8.22 6.53 -1.95
C ALA A 139 -9.06 7.64 -1.30
N TRP A 140 -9.19 7.63 0.02
CA TRP A 140 -10.03 8.58 0.71
C TRP A 140 -9.44 9.99 0.74
N THR A 141 -8.13 10.15 0.84
CA THR A 141 -7.48 11.46 0.66
C THR A 141 -7.57 11.95 -0.79
N THR A 142 -7.51 11.05 -1.77
CA THR A 142 -7.76 11.41 -3.19
C THR A 142 -9.18 11.89 -3.39
N VAL A 143 -10.18 11.20 -2.84
CA VAL A 143 -11.58 11.66 -2.86
C VAL A 143 -11.71 13.02 -2.21
N ALA A 144 -11.09 13.23 -1.04
CA ALA A 144 -11.13 14.51 -0.32
C ALA A 144 -10.54 15.65 -1.16
N VAL A 145 -9.36 15.45 -1.76
CA VAL A 145 -8.68 16.46 -2.59
C VAL A 145 -9.44 16.70 -3.91
N CYS A 146 -9.85 15.65 -4.60
CA CYS A 146 -10.62 15.78 -5.84
C CYS A 146 -11.95 16.50 -5.61
N ALA A 147 -12.67 16.16 -4.55
CA ALA A 147 -13.90 16.84 -4.17
C ALA A 147 -13.65 18.32 -3.80
N PHE A 148 -12.58 18.59 -3.04
CA PHE A 148 -12.17 19.97 -2.75
C PHE A 148 -11.87 20.77 -4.04
N LEU A 149 -11.13 20.20 -4.98
CA LEU A 149 -10.83 20.85 -6.26
C LEU A 149 -12.11 21.13 -7.07
N LEU A 150 -13.06 20.21 -7.08
CA LEU A 150 -14.36 20.40 -7.73
C LEU A 150 -15.21 21.44 -7.02
N ALA A 151 -15.14 21.53 -5.69
CA ALA A 151 -15.81 22.59 -4.92
C ALA A 151 -15.24 23.97 -5.19
N ALA A 152 -13.90 24.07 -5.30
CA ALA A 152 -13.18 25.33 -5.47
C ALA A 152 -13.23 25.86 -6.91
N ALA A 153 -13.14 24.96 -7.91
CA ALA A 153 -13.07 25.32 -9.34
C ALA A 153 -14.40 25.14 -10.08
N GLY A 154 -15.37 24.44 -9.49
CA GLY A 154 -16.65 24.13 -10.14
C GLY A 154 -17.72 25.20 -9.96
N PRO A 155 -18.93 24.97 -10.52
CA PRO A 155 -20.05 25.89 -10.40
C PRO A 155 -20.47 26.11 -8.94
N PRO A 156 -20.89 27.33 -8.57
CA PRO A 156 -21.29 27.66 -7.18
C PRO A 156 -22.40 26.75 -6.62
N GLY A 157 -23.35 26.33 -7.47
CA GLY A 157 -24.45 25.43 -7.05
C GLY A 157 -24.01 24.02 -6.66
N GLU A 158 -22.83 23.58 -7.09
CA GLU A 158 -22.29 22.26 -6.74
C GLU A 158 -21.33 22.30 -5.54
N ARG A 159 -20.86 23.49 -5.15
CA ARG A 159 -19.81 23.68 -4.14
C ARG A 159 -20.10 22.93 -2.85
N ARG A 160 -21.29 23.08 -2.30
CA ARG A 160 -21.66 22.47 -1.01
C ARG A 160 -21.54 20.93 -1.02
N ARG A 161 -22.06 20.27 -2.05
CA ARG A 161 -22.01 18.80 -2.14
C ARG A 161 -20.58 18.29 -2.21
N TRP A 162 -19.74 18.97 -3.01
CA TRP A 162 -18.33 18.59 -3.14
C TRP A 162 -17.53 18.89 -1.87
N THR A 163 -17.81 20.01 -1.19
CA THR A 163 -17.17 20.32 0.09
C THR A 163 -17.54 19.28 1.15
N LEU A 164 -18.80 18.85 1.25
CA LEU A 164 -19.21 17.81 2.18
C LEU A 164 -18.58 16.45 1.84
N LEU A 165 -18.46 16.11 0.55
CA LEU A 165 -17.73 14.91 0.14
C LEU A 165 -16.25 14.97 0.52
N ALA A 166 -15.61 16.15 0.44
CA ALA A 166 -14.24 16.33 0.90
C ALA A 166 -14.12 16.05 2.42
N TRP A 167 -15.05 16.54 3.24
CA TRP A 167 -15.09 16.23 4.66
C TRP A 167 -15.31 14.75 4.95
N ALA A 168 -16.21 14.09 4.23
CA ALA A 168 -16.43 12.65 4.36
C ALA A 168 -15.18 11.85 3.97
N GLY A 169 -14.50 12.23 2.88
CA GLY A 169 -13.22 11.64 2.48
C GLY A 169 -12.14 11.78 3.55
N MET A 170 -12.01 12.97 4.17
CA MET A 170 -11.08 13.16 5.29
C MET A 170 -11.43 12.28 6.50
N ALA A 171 -12.72 12.15 6.83
CA ALA A 171 -13.18 11.30 7.94
C ALA A 171 -12.82 9.82 7.71
N LEU A 172 -13.07 9.30 6.50
CA LEU A 172 -12.73 7.93 6.13
C LEU A 172 -11.21 7.72 6.01
N ALA A 173 -10.46 8.73 5.60
CA ALA A 173 -9.00 8.71 5.64
C ALA A 173 -8.46 8.60 7.08
N VAL A 174 -9.10 9.29 8.04
CA VAL A 174 -8.77 9.17 9.48
C VAL A 174 -9.08 7.76 9.97
N LEU A 175 -10.23 7.19 9.62
CA LEU A 175 -10.55 5.80 9.96
C LEU A 175 -9.67 4.76 9.25
N SER A 176 -8.95 5.15 8.18
CA SER A 176 -7.98 4.29 7.50
C SER A 176 -6.61 4.27 8.19
N LYS A 177 -6.06 5.43 8.56
CA LYS A 177 -4.66 5.50 9.06
C LYS A 177 -4.40 6.54 10.15
N GLY A 178 -5.44 7.20 10.68
CA GLY A 178 -5.32 8.18 11.76
C GLY A 178 -5.14 9.62 11.27
N LEU A 179 -4.49 10.45 12.09
CA LEU A 179 -4.47 11.93 11.95
C LEU A 179 -3.94 12.45 10.62
N ILE A 180 -3.11 11.70 9.89
CA ILE A 180 -2.62 12.10 8.56
C ILE A 180 -3.75 12.30 7.55
N GLY A 181 -4.91 11.66 7.77
CA GLY A 181 -6.13 11.88 6.97
C GLY A 181 -6.66 13.32 7.03
N ILE A 182 -6.36 14.08 8.10
CA ILE A 182 -6.66 15.52 8.23
C ILE A 182 -5.45 16.36 7.86
N VAL A 183 -4.26 15.97 8.34
CA VAL A 183 -3.04 16.79 8.23
C VAL A 183 -2.73 17.12 6.78
N PHE A 184 -2.83 16.15 5.87
CA PHE A 184 -2.48 16.38 4.47
C PHE A 184 -3.46 17.34 3.77
N PRO A 185 -4.80 17.15 3.81
CA PRO A 185 -5.72 18.12 3.22
C PRO A 185 -5.63 19.50 3.86
N ALA A 186 -5.53 19.58 5.19
CA ALA A 186 -5.41 20.84 5.89
C ALA A 186 -4.14 21.61 5.51
N ALA A 187 -3.00 20.92 5.45
CA ALA A 187 -1.73 21.51 5.04
C ALA A 187 -1.76 22.01 3.59
N ALA A 188 -2.35 21.25 2.66
CA ALA A 188 -2.47 21.67 1.27
C ALA A 188 -3.34 22.93 1.12
N VAL A 189 -4.47 23.00 1.85
CA VAL A 189 -5.33 24.20 1.87
C VAL A 189 -4.59 25.37 2.50
N PHE A 190 -3.91 25.17 3.63
CA PHE A 190 -3.13 26.20 4.30
C PHE A 190 -2.01 26.75 3.40
N LEU A 191 -1.23 25.87 2.79
CA LEU A 191 -0.16 26.27 1.86
C LEU A 191 -0.72 27.01 0.64
N HIS A 192 -1.87 26.58 0.14
CA HIS A 192 -2.54 27.31 -0.94
C HIS A 192 -2.93 28.72 -0.50
N CYS A 193 -3.56 28.87 0.66
CA CYS A 193 -3.92 30.18 1.20
C CYS A 193 -2.69 31.08 1.41
N LEU A 194 -1.58 30.50 1.88
CA LEU A 194 -0.32 31.23 2.08
C LEU A 194 0.29 31.70 0.76
N VAL A 195 0.41 30.82 -0.23
CA VAL A 195 1.04 31.10 -1.53
C VAL A 195 0.20 32.07 -2.36
N HIS A 196 -1.12 31.94 -2.35
CA HIS A 196 -2.04 32.75 -3.15
C HIS A 196 -2.68 33.90 -2.38
N ARG A 197 -2.44 34.02 -1.04
CA ARG A 197 -3.06 34.99 -0.14
C ARG A 197 -4.60 34.96 -0.18
N ASP A 198 -5.18 33.79 -0.53
CA ASP A 198 -6.64 33.58 -0.62
C ASP A 198 -7.21 32.98 0.66
N TRP A 199 -7.20 33.75 1.75
CA TRP A 199 -7.77 33.32 3.03
C TRP A 199 -9.31 33.27 3.00
N ARG A 200 -9.96 33.91 1.99
CA ARG A 200 -11.41 33.83 1.79
C ARG A 200 -11.87 32.42 1.44
N LEU A 201 -10.98 31.59 0.92
CA LEU A 201 -11.23 30.17 0.67
C LEU A 201 -11.73 29.45 1.93
N LEU A 202 -11.15 29.76 3.10
CA LEU A 202 -11.53 29.13 4.37
C LEU A 202 -13.00 29.37 4.73
N ALA A 203 -13.56 30.53 4.42
CA ALA A 203 -14.98 30.83 4.66
C ALA A 203 -15.94 29.98 3.80
N ARG A 204 -15.42 29.32 2.75
CA ARG A 204 -16.21 28.51 1.80
C ARG A 204 -16.21 27.01 2.13
N LEU A 205 -15.55 26.58 3.23
CA LEU A 205 -15.35 25.17 3.56
C LEU A 205 -16.52 24.53 4.32
N GLU A 206 -17.66 25.22 4.48
CA GLU A 206 -18.87 24.67 5.14
C GLU A 206 -18.58 24.07 6.54
N TRP A 207 -17.78 24.77 7.36
CA TRP A 207 -17.21 24.28 8.62
C TRP A 207 -18.21 23.56 9.54
N ALA A 208 -19.36 24.18 9.81
CA ALA A 208 -20.32 23.60 10.75
C ALA A 208 -20.86 22.25 10.26
N ARG A 209 -21.29 22.20 8.98
CA ARG A 209 -21.83 20.95 8.38
C ARG A 209 -20.74 19.93 8.12
N GLY A 210 -19.59 20.39 7.65
CA GLY A 210 -18.43 19.54 7.39
C GLY A 210 -17.89 18.90 8.66
N ALA A 211 -17.70 19.70 9.72
CA ALA A 211 -17.26 19.18 11.01
C ALA A 211 -18.28 18.22 11.63
N ALA A 212 -19.58 18.55 11.55
CA ALA A 212 -20.62 17.65 12.03
C ALA A 212 -20.60 16.30 11.30
N LEU A 213 -20.47 16.31 9.97
CA LEU A 213 -20.34 15.08 9.16
C LEU A 213 -19.06 14.31 9.49
N PHE A 214 -17.93 15.00 9.60
CA PHE A 214 -16.65 14.39 9.96
C PHE A 214 -16.73 13.70 11.33
N LEU A 215 -17.25 14.39 12.33
CA LEU A 215 -17.41 13.85 13.68
C LEU A 215 -18.41 12.69 13.71
N ALA A 216 -19.53 12.78 12.98
CA ALA A 216 -20.51 11.69 12.89
C ALA A 216 -19.92 10.40 12.29
N ILE A 217 -18.94 10.51 11.38
CA ILE A 217 -18.27 9.35 10.80
C ILE A 217 -17.16 8.81 11.72
N THR A 218 -16.35 9.69 12.32
CA THR A 218 -15.14 9.27 13.06
C THR A 218 -15.42 8.93 14.52
N VAL A 219 -16.14 9.79 15.24
CA VAL A 219 -16.28 9.71 16.71
C VAL A 219 -16.92 8.40 17.21
N PRO A 220 -17.93 7.80 16.55
CA PRO A 220 -18.58 6.61 17.08
C PRO A 220 -17.60 5.50 17.43
N TRP A 221 -16.69 5.15 16.53
CA TRP A 221 -15.72 4.09 16.83
C TRP A 221 -14.71 4.49 17.90
N PHE A 222 -14.18 5.73 17.85
CA PHE A 222 -13.23 6.19 18.87
C PHE A 222 -13.85 6.20 20.27
N VAL A 223 -15.13 6.54 20.41
CA VAL A 223 -15.87 6.46 21.69
C VAL A 223 -16.05 5.02 22.12
N LEU A 224 -16.54 4.14 21.23
CA LEU A 224 -16.79 2.74 21.55
C LEU A 224 -15.52 2.01 21.96
N VAL A 225 -14.42 2.17 21.20
CA VAL A 225 -13.15 1.50 21.54
C VAL A 225 -12.54 2.05 22.83
N SER A 226 -12.67 3.36 23.09
CA SER A 226 -12.20 3.97 24.34
C SER A 226 -13.01 3.53 25.56
N ALA A 227 -14.32 3.36 25.41
CA ALA A 227 -15.20 2.86 26.47
C ALA A 227 -14.90 1.39 26.79
N ALA A 228 -14.66 0.56 25.76
CA ALA A 228 -14.29 -0.85 25.93
C ALA A 228 -12.84 -1.05 26.40
N ASN A 229 -11.94 -0.09 26.11
CA ASN A 229 -10.51 -0.19 26.38
C ASN A 229 -9.97 1.17 26.86
N PRO A 230 -9.98 1.44 28.19
CA PRO A 230 -9.58 2.74 28.75
C PRO A 230 -8.14 3.15 28.44
N GLU A 231 -7.26 2.20 28.12
CA GLU A 231 -5.86 2.41 27.72
C GLU A 231 -5.71 2.92 26.28
N PHE A 232 -6.71 2.70 25.41
CA PHE A 232 -6.64 3.01 23.98
C PHE A 232 -6.34 4.48 23.67
N PRO A 233 -6.99 5.49 24.27
CA PRO A 233 -6.80 6.89 23.89
C PRO A 233 -5.34 7.36 24.10
N ARG A 234 -4.73 6.99 25.22
CA ARG A 234 -3.34 7.36 25.50
C ARG A 234 -2.39 6.67 24.51
N PHE A 235 -2.58 5.36 24.27
CA PHE A 235 -1.74 4.63 23.34
C PHE A 235 -1.87 5.18 21.92
N PHE A 236 -3.11 5.30 21.42
CA PHE A 236 -3.33 5.69 20.03
C PHE A 236 -2.96 7.15 19.76
N PHE A 237 -3.45 8.10 20.57
CA PHE A 237 -3.24 9.52 20.28
C PHE A 237 -1.85 10.01 20.71
N VAL A 238 -1.30 9.54 21.83
CA VAL A 238 0.00 10.04 22.33
C VAL A 238 1.14 9.18 21.79
N HIS A 239 1.13 7.88 22.07
CA HIS A 239 2.26 7.01 21.70
C HIS A 239 2.41 6.85 20.18
N GLU A 240 1.33 6.44 19.47
CA GLU A 240 1.40 6.15 18.03
C GLU A 240 1.57 7.40 17.14
N HIS A 241 1.08 8.57 17.55
CA HIS A 241 1.12 9.76 16.70
C HIS A 241 2.22 10.76 17.07
N PHE A 242 2.46 11.01 18.36
CA PHE A 242 3.45 11.99 18.80
C PHE A 242 4.79 11.35 19.14
N GLU A 243 4.83 10.35 20.03
CA GLU A 243 6.08 9.73 20.45
C GLU A 243 6.77 9.02 19.28
N ARG A 244 6.01 8.29 18.47
CA ARG A 244 6.52 7.57 17.30
C ARG A 244 7.07 8.50 16.20
N PHE A 245 6.50 9.69 16.03
CA PHE A 245 6.98 10.67 15.04
C PHE A 245 8.24 11.40 15.53
N LEU A 246 8.34 11.65 16.85
CA LEU A 246 9.41 12.43 17.47
C LEU A 246 10.60 11.58 17.90
N THR A 247 10.43 10.25 18.05
CA THR A 247 11.49 9.35 18.54
C THR A 247 12.01 8.40 17.44
N LYS A 248 13.24 7.93 17.57
CA LYS A 248 13.91 7.02 16.62
C LYS A 248 13.71 5.53 16.97
N THR A 249 12.61 5.16 17.60
CA THR A 249 12.39 3.85 18.21
C THR A 249 12.35 2.68 17.22
N HIS A 250 12.02 2.91 15.93
CA HIS A 250 11.72 1.84 14.99
C HIS A 250 12.80 1.48 13.97
N ARG A 251 14.04 1.99 14.09
CA ARG A 251 15.17 1.66 13.19
C ARG A 251 14.86 1.71 11.69
N ARG A 252 13.95 2.61 11.25
CA ARG A 252 13.58 2.82 9.83
C ARG A 252 14.15 4.14 9.32
N GLU A 253 15.41 4.42 9.72
CA GLU A 253 16.11 5.63 9.32
C GLU A 253 16.62 5.47 7.89
N GLU A 254 16.08 6.30 7.00
CA GLU A 254 16.49 6.38 5.61
C GLU A 254 16.88 7.83 5.28
N PRO A 255 17.75 8.06 4.29
CA PRO A 255 18.19 9.40 3.93
C PRO A 255 17.02 10.28 3.47
N TRP A 256 17.18 11.62 3.53
CA TRP A 256 16.14 12.57 3.15
C TRP A 256 15.64 12.41 1.71
N TRP A 257 16.50 11.93 0.79
CA TRP A 257 16.19 11.70 -0.63
C TRP A 257 15.52 10.34 -0.90
N TYR A 258 15.28 9.51 0.09
CA TYR A 258 14.75 8.15 -0.03
C TYR A 258 13.50 8.03 -0.92
N PHE A 259 12.60 9.00 -0.85
CA PHE A 259 11.36 8.94 -1.62
C PHE A 259 11.49 9.33 -3.10
N TRP A 260 12.56 10.01 -3.50
CA TRP A 260 12.73 10.44 -4.88
C TRP A 260 12.90 9.27 -5.86
N PRO A 261 13.79 8.31 -5.63
CA PRO A 261 13.89 7.12 -6.47
C PRO A 261 12.57 6.34 -6.54
N ILE A 262 11.84 6.21 -5.42
CA ILE A 262 10.55 5.51 -5.35
C ILE A 262 9.51 6.25 -6.19
N LEU A 263 9.44 7.57 -6.10
CA LEU A 263 8.53 8.39 -6.91
C LEU A 263 8.80 8.21 -8.40
N PHE A 264 10.07 8.35 -8.82
CA PHE A 264 10.44 8.24 -10.23
C PHE A 264 10.22 6.82 -10.76
N ALA A 265 10.68 5.79 -10.05
CA ALA A 265 10.47 4.39 -10.44
C ALA A 265 8.99 4.02 -10.41
N GLY A 266 8.24 4.52 -9.43
CA GLY A 266 6.81 4.25 -9.30
C GLY A 266 5.95 4.84 -10.40
N PHE A 267 6.40 5.92 -11.05
CA PHE A 267 5.77 6.48 -12.24
C PHE A 267 6.36 5.96 -13.57
N LEU A 268 7.18 4.92 -13.55
CA LEU A 268 7.65 4.33 -14.81
C LEU A 268 6.44 3.93 -15.70
N PRO A 269 6.43 4.24 -17.02
CA PRO A 269 7.48 4.88 -17.84
C PRO A 269 7.41 6.42 -17.91
N TRP A 270 6.55 7.07 -17.14
CA TRP A 270 6.27 8.51 -17.19
C TRP A 270 7.27 9.37 -16.42
N MET A 271 8.26 8.76 -15.79
CA MET A 271 9.20 9.38 -14.84
C MET A 271 9.83 10.68 -15.35
N LEU A 272 10.23 10.75 -16.63
CA LEU A 272 10.84 11.94 -17.21
C LEU A 272 9.84 13.08 -17.50
N ALA A 273 8.55 12.78 -17.51
CA ALA A 273 7.50 13.77 -17.69
C ALA A 273 7.11 14.47 -16.36
N LEU A 274 7.50 13.93 -15.20
CA LEU A 274 7.12 14.48 -13.87
C LEU A 274 7.61 15.92 -13.70
N VAL A 275 8.91 16.17 -13.96
CA VAL A 275 9.50 17.50 -13.78
C VAL A 275 8.91 18.54 -14.74
N PRO A 276 8.83 18.31 -16.07
CA PRO A 276 8.22 19.30 -16.97
C PRO A 276 6.73 19.49 -16.67
N ALA A 277 5.98 18.45 -16.32
CA ALA A 277 4.57 18.59 -15.93
C ALA A 277 4.42 19.46 -14.66
N ALA A 278 5.29 19.28 -13.66
CA ALA A 278 5.30 20.10 -12.45
C ALA A 278 5.63 21.56 -12.75
N VAL A 279 6.72 21.82 -13.49
CA VAL A 279 7.17 23.18 -13.81
C VAL A 279 6.15 23.93 -14.66
N GLU A 280 5.62 23.30 -15.71
CA GLU A 280 4.62 23.94 -16.56
C GLU A 280 3.26 24.06 -15.85
N GLY A 281 2.87 23.05 -15.06
CA GLY A 281 1.68 23.09 -14.23
C GLY A 281 1.73 24.24 -13.21
N TRP A 282 2.89 24.49 -12.62
CA TRP A 282 3.09 25.61 -11.70
C TRP A 282 3.02 26.97 -12.42
N ARG A 283 3.69 27.10 -13.57
CA ARG A 283 3.75 28.34 -14.35
C ARG A 283 2.44 28.68 -15.05
N ARG A 284 1.66 27.67 -15.40
CA ARG A 284 0.38 27.86 -16.07
C ARG A 284 -0.67 28.34 -15.06
N GLU A 285 -0.73 29.62 -14.84
CA GLU A 285 -1.86 30.21 -14.14
C GLU A 285 -3.14 29.98 -14.95
N ALA A 286 -4.25 29.78 -14.25
CA ALA A 286 -5.53 29.87 -14.90
C ALA A 286 -5.64 31.30 -15.43
N ALA A 287 -5.50 31.46 -16.71
CA ALA A 287 -5.44 32.76 -17.39
C ALA A 287 -6.76 33.56 -17.31
N ALA A 288 -7.76 33.09 -16.62
CA ALA A 288 -8.99 33.81 -16.34
C ALA A 288 -9.70 33.17 -15.13
N ALA A 289 -9.90 33.94 -14.08
CA ALA A 289 -10.95 33.81 -13.06
C ALA A 289 -11.20 32.40 -12.43
N GLY A 290 -10.26 31.47 -12.47
CA GLY A 290 -10.42 30.12 -11.95
C GLY A 290 -9.48 29.77 -10.80
N PHE A 291 -9.88 28.79 -10.00
CA PHE A 291 -9.04 28.23 -8.94
C PHE A 291 -7.77 27.59 -9.53
N PRO A 292 -6.54 27.89 -9.04
CA PRO A 292 -5.28 27.38 -9.61
C PRO A 292 -5.03 25.92 -9.18
N TRP A 293 -5.85 25.02 -9.65
CA TRP A 293 -5.91 23.63 -9.23
C TRP A 293 -4.60 22.84 -9.45
N ARG A 294 -3.82 23.19 -10.50
CA ARG A 294 -2.51 22.55 -10.76
C ARG A 294 -1.52 22.89 -9.68
N ARG A 295 -1.46 24.16 -9.25
CA ARG A 295 -0.62 24.58 -8.14
C ARG A 295 -1.04 23.93 -6.83
N PHE A 296 -2.36 23.82 -6.58
CA PHE A 296 -2.86 23.09 -5.41
C PHE A 296 -2.41 21.63 -5.41
N ALA A 297 -2.55 20.92 -6.54
CA ALA A 297 -2.11 19.53 -6.68
C ALA A 297 -0.59 19.36 -6.47
N LEU A 298 0.21 20.33 -6.91
CA LEU A 298 1.66 20.35 -6.70
C LEU A 298 2.03 20.68 -5.24
N LEU A 299 1.30 21.59 -4.59
CA LEU A 299 1.47 21.88 -3.15
C LEU A 299 1.13 20.65 -2.30
N TRP A 300 0.05 19.94 -2.61
CA TRP A 300 -0.28 18.65 -2.01
C TRP A 300 0.86 17.64 -2.14
N SER A 301 1.31 17.41 -3.36
CA SER A 301 2.36 16.43 -3.65
C SER A 301 3.69 16.81 -3.00
N GLY A 302 4.07 18.07 -3.10
CA GLY A 302 5.29 18.62 -2.50
C GLY A 302 5.27 18.54 -0.97
N PHE A 303 4.13 18.86 -0.35
CA PHE A 303 4.00 18.76 1.11
C PHE A 303 4.21 17.33 1.61
N ILE A 304 3.54 16.34 1.01
CA ILE A 304 3.68 14.94 1.43
C ILE A 304 5.13 14.46 1.28
N LEU A 305 5.77 14.76 0.14
CA LEU A 305 7.17 14.39 -0.10
C LEU A 305 8.10 15.03 0.94
N LEU A 306 7.95 16.33 1.22
CA LEU A 306 8.78 17.04 2.19
C LEU A 306 8.51 16.56 3.61
N PHE A 307 7.25 16.38 3.98
CA PHE A 307 6.84 15.90 5.31
C PHE A 307 7.49 14.56 5.64
N PHE A 308 7.38 13.58 4.75
CA PHE A 308 7.99 12.28 5.00
C PHE A 308 9.50 12.26 4.78
N SER A 309 10.05 13.11 3.92
CA SER A 309 11.50 13.27 3.80
C SER A 309 12.14 13.80 5.09
N ALA A 310 11.42 14.66 5.82
CA ALA A 310 11.84 15.17 7.13
C ALA A 310 11.58 14.19 8.29
N SER A 311 10.71 13.19 8.11
CA SER A 311 10.39 12.20 9.15
C SER A 311 11.58 11.29 9.45
N GLY A 312 11.76 10.93 10.73
CA GLY A 312 12.74 9.94 11.18
C GLY A 312 12.41 8.49 10.79
N SER A 313 11.14 8.19 10.51
CA SER A 313 10.70 6.85 10.08
C SER A 313 10.16 6.92 8.65
N LYS A 314 10.68 6.10 7.74
CA LYS A 314 10.33 6.11 6.32
C LYS A 314 9.95 4.72 5.82
N LEU A 315 8.79 4.63 5.14
CA LEU A 315 8.37 3.44 4.39
C LEU A 315 7.97 3.87 2.98
N PRO A 316 8.22 3.04 1.96
CA PRO A 316 7.86 3.36 0.57
C PRO A 316 6.39 3.80 0.43
N ALA A 317 5.48 3.12 1.10
CA ALA A 317 4.04 3.35 1.02
C ALA A 317 3.57 4.74 1.47
N TYR A 318 4.38 5.49 2.22
CA TYR A 318 3.99 6.79 2.73
C TYR A 318 3.72 7.84 1.64
N ILE A 319 4.39 7.74 0.49
CA ILE A 319 4.17 8.67 -0.63
C ILE A 319 3.09 8.23 -1.61
N LEU A 320 2.40 7.12 -1.37
CA LEU A 320 1.35 6.63 -2.26
C LEU A 320 0.26 7.68 -2.55
N PRO A 321 -0.20 8.52 -1.58
CA PRO A 321 -1.19 9.57 -1.85
C PRO A 321 -0.73 10.67 -2.82
N VAL A 322 0.54 10.73 -3.16
CA VAL A 322 1.07 11.65 -4.19
C VAL A 322 0.62 11.22 -5.59
N PHE A 323 0.58 9.91 -5.86
CA PHE A 323 0.39 9.36 -7.21
C PHE A 323 -0.92 9.80 -7.87
N PRO A 324 -2.12 9.64 -7.23
CA PRO A 324 -3.38 10.02 -7.85
C PRO A 324 -3.47 11.54 -8.13
N VAL A 325 -3.03 12.36 -7.19
CA VAL A 325 -3.15 13.82 -7.34
C VAL A 325 -2.13 14.36 -8.35
N PHE A 326 -0.91 13.81 -8.38
CA PHE A 326 0.07 14.19 -9.39
C PHE A 326 -0.34 13.71 -10.80
N ALA A 327 -1.03 12.57 -10.90
CA ALA A 327 -1.56 12.08 -12.18
C ALA A 327 -2.57 13.04 -12.83
N LEU A 328 -3.30 13.86 -12.06
CA LEU A 328 -4.12 14.95 -12.61
C LEU A 328 -3.27 15.95 -13.41
N VAL A 329 -2.15 16.38 -12.82
CA VAL A 329 -1.23 17.35 -13.46
C VAL A 329 -0.54 16.72 -14.67
N LEU A 330 -0.12 15.46 -14.53
CA LEU A 330 0.58 14.74 -15.59
C LEU A 330 -0.35 14.42 -16.77
N GLY A 331 -1.59 13.99 -16.51
CA GLY A 331 -2.59 13.74 -17.55
C GLY A 331 -2.95 15.00 -18.34
N ASP A 332 -3.14 16.13 -17.66
CA ASP A 332 -3.34 17.42 -18.30
C ASP A 332 -2.13 17.87 -19.13
N TRP A 333 -0.93 17.67 -18.61
CA TRP A 333 0.30 17.97 -19.35
C TRP A 333 0.47 17.07 -20.58
N LEU A 334 0.28 15.76 -20.44
CA LEU A 334 0.36 14.79 -21.53
C LEU A 334 -0.68 15.09 -22.62
N ALA A 335 -1.90 15.52 -22.27
CA ALA A 335 -2.91 15.89 -23.25
C ALA A 335 -2.45 16.99 -24.20
N ARG A 336 -1.67 17.94 -23.70
CA ARG A 336 -1.18 19.11 -24.44
C ARG A 336 0.20 18.93 -25.06
N ALA A 337 1.03 18.03 -24.51
CA ALA A 337 2.39 17.85 -24.94
C ALA A 337 2.49 17.43 -26.41
N GLU A 338 3.43 18.02 -27.12
CA GLU A 338 3.69 17.70 -28.53
C GLU A 338 4.33 16.31 -28.66
N PRO A 339 4.01 15.55 -29.73
CA PRO A 339 4.63 14.26 -30.00
C PRO A 339 6.17 14.31 -30.03
N ARG A 340 6.74 15.38 -30.60
CA ARG A 340 8.20 15.60 -30.67
C ARG A 340 8.87 15.67 -29.32
N ARG A 341 8.20 16.19 -28.29
CA ARG A 341 8.73 16.26 -26.93
C ARG A 341 8.63 14.90 -26.25
N LEU A 342 7.49 14.24 -26.43
CA LEU A 342 7.23 12.93 -25.83
C LEU A 342 8.19 11.86 -26.37
N TRP A 343 8.45 11.83 -27.69
CA TRP A 343 9.36 10.82 -28.24
C TRP A 343 10.77 10.91 -27.66
N LYS A 344 11.29 12.10 -27.42
CA LYS A 344 12.62 12.28 -26.79
C LYS A 344 12.66 11.70 -25.38
N MET A 345 11.62 11.95 -24.59
CA MET A 345 11.52 11.43 -23.22
C MET A 345 11.42 9.90 -23.22
N VAL A 346 10.53 9.35 -24.03
CA VAL A 346 10.38 7.89 -24.16
C VAL A 346 11.67 7.24 -24.66
N ALA A 347 12.34 7.84 -25.63
CA ALA A 347 13.63 7.34 -26.16
C ALA A 347 14.74 7.32 -25.10
N ILE A 348 14.76 8.25 -24.14
CA ILE A 348 15.73 8.25 -23.05
C ILE A 348 15.43 7.14 -22.02
N VAL A 349 14.15 6.76 -21.82
CA VAL A 349 13.80 5.66 -20.90
C VAL A 349 14.30 4.31 -21.41
N VAL A 350 14.35 4.09 -22.74
CA VAL A 350 14.79 2.81 -23.32
C VAL A 350 16.20 2.38 -22.87
N PRO A 351 17.28 3.21 -22.98
CA PRO A 351 18.58 2.81 -22.46
C PRO A 351 18.61 2.61 -20.95
N LEU A 352 17.78 3.32 -20.18
CA LEU A 352 17.68 3.07 -18.74
C LEU A 352 17.08 1.67 -18.46
N LEU A 353 16.13 1.21 -19.27
CA LEU A 353 15.61 -0.15 -19.18
C LEU A 353 16.65 -1.19 -19.57
N VAL A 354 17.51 -0.92 -20.57
CA VAL A 354 18.64 -1.80 -20.92
C VAL A 354 19.58 -1.97 -19.72
N VAL A 355 19.88 -0.88 -19.01
CA VAL A 355 20.66 -0.96 -17.76
C VAL A 355 19.91 -1.76 -16.69
N ALA A 356 18.61 -1.56 -16.54
CA ALA A 356 17.80 -2.33 -15.60
C ALA A 356 17.79 -3.84 -15.93
N ILE A 357 17.72 -4.19 -17.23
CA ILE A 357 17.84 -5.58 -17.70
C ILE A 357 19.21 -6.18 -17.32
N ALA A 358 20.31 -5.45 -17.55
CA ALA A 358 21.65 -5.90 -17.18
C ALA A 358 21.81 -6.08 -15.66
N LEU A 359 21.22 -5.19 -14.86
CA LEU A 359 21.21 -5.30 -13.40
C LEU A 359 20.37 -6.49 -12.93
N ALA A 360 19.19 -6.71 -13.51
CA ALA A 360 18.32 -7.85 -13.19
C ALA A 360 18.96 -9.19 -13.60
N TRP A 361 19.66 -9.21 -14.74
CA TRP A 361 20.41 -10.41 -15.17
C TRP A 361 21.44 -10.83 -14.14
N GLY A 362 22.25 -9.89 -13.62
CA GLY A 362 23.29 -10.16 -12.62
C GLY A 362 22.79 -10.16 -11.17
N ALA A 363 21.47 -10.13 -10.91
CA ALA A 363 20.95 -10.09 -9.54
C ALA A 363 21.22 -11.38 -8.73
N PRO A 364 21.09 -12.60 -9.30
CA PRO A 364 21.38 -13.83 -8.56
C PRO A 364 22.83 -13.92 -8.09
N GLU A 365 23.79 -13.47 -8.91
CA GLU A 365 25.22 -13.50 -8.60
C GLU A 365 25.63 -12.55 -7.48
N ARG A 366 24.80 -11.52 -7.22
CA ARG A 366 24.98 -10.54 -6.13
C ARG A 366 24.23 -10.92 -4.85
N ALA A 367 23.52 -12.07 -4.85
CA ALA A 367 22.81 -12.53 -3.69
C ALA A 367 23.77 -12.90 -2.54
N ARG A 368 23.36 -12.60 -1.30
CA ARG A 368 24.20 -12.77 -0.11
C ARG A 368 24.44 -14.25 0.25
N ASN A 369 23.55 -15.14 -0.17
CA ASN A 369 23.58 -16.56 0.16
C ASN A 369 22.96 -17.41 -0.95
N ALA A 370 23.15 -18.74 -0.89
CA ALA A 370 22.70 -19.70 -1.89
C ALA A 370 21.17 -19.69 -2.06
N TRP A 371 20.41 -19.67 -0.95
CA TRP A 371 18.95 -19.68 -0.97
C TRP A 371 18.35 -18.42 -1.64
N THR A 372 18.86 -17.22 -1.30
CA THR A 372 18.45 -15.99 -1.98
C THR A 372 18.84 -16.00 -3.46
N ARG A 373 19.99 -16.61 -3.82
CA ARG A 373 20.40 -16.79 -5.22
C ARG A 373 19.39 -17.63 -6.00
N GLU A 374 18.93 -18.74 -5.44
CA GLU A 374 17.93 -19.61 -6.06
C GLU A 374 16.60 -18.87 -6.29
N LEU A 375 16.13 -18.13 -5.29
CA LEU A 375 14.90 -17.34 -5.42
C LEU A 375 15.03 -16.26 -6.51
N TYR A 376 16.14 -15.54 -6.54
CA TYR A 376 16.38 -14.53 -7.59
C TYR A 376 16.52 -15.17 -8.97
N ALA A 377 17.15 -16.34 -9.07
CA ALA A 377 17.24 -17.09 -10.32
C ALA A 377 15.84 -17.52 -10.81
N ALA A 378 14.96 -17.95 -9.92
CA ALA A 378 13.57 -18.29 -10.24
C ALA A 378 12.73 -17.07 -10.68
N ALA A 379 12.94 -15.90 -10.07
CA ALA A 379 12.25 -14.65 -10.43
C ALA A 379 12.80 -14.02 -11.71
N ARG A 380 14.08 -14.23 -12.02
CA ARG A 380 14.82 -13.58 -13.12
C ARG A 380 14.13 -13.64 -14.48
N PRO A 381 13.66 -14.79 -15.00
CA PRO A 381 13.05 -14.84 -16.33
C PRO A 381 11.80 -13.95 -16.43
N TRP A 382 11.00 -13.87 -15.39
CA TRP A 382 9.80 -13.03 -15.32
C TRP A 382 10.15 -11.54 -15.36
N ILE A 383 11.06 -11.10 -14.49
CA ILE A 383 11.52 -9.72 -14.44
C ILE A 383 12.15 -9.28 -15.77
N LEU A 384 12.99 -10.14 -16.37
CA LEU A 384 13.63 -9.86 -17.66
C LEU A 384 12.60 -9.78 -18.78
N SER A 385 11.62 -10.68 -18.82
CA SER A 385 10.54 -10.67 -19.81
C SER A 385 9.72 -9.38 -19.71
N GLY A 386 9.33 -8.98 -18.52
CA GLY A 386 8.60 -7.72 -18.30
C GLY A 386 9.41 -6.48 -18.75
N LEU A 387 10.68 -6.39 -18.36
CA LEU A 387 11.55 -5.30 -18.77
C LEU A 387 11.76 -5.28 -20.30
N ALA A 388 11.91 -6.44 -20.93
CA ALA A 388 12.09 -6.55 -22.39
C ALA A 388 10.81 -6.12 -23.13
N VAL A 389 9.64 -6.58 -22.70
CA VAL A 389 8.34 -6.17 -23.27
C VAL A 389 8.19 -4.65 -23.19
N LEU A 390 8.46 -4.08 -22.01
CA LEU A 390 8.38 -2.63 -21.83
C LEU A 390 9.39 -1.88 -22.72
N ALA A 391 10.64 -2.32 -22.79
CA ALA A 391 11.68 -1.68 -23.60
C ALA A 391 11.35 -1.69 -25.10
N VAL A 392 10.90 -2.84 -25.63
CA VAL A 392 10.48 -2.98 -27.03
C VAL A 392 9.28 -2.10 -27.35
N ALA A 393 8.27 -2.11 -26.47
CA ALA A 393 7.08 -1.29 -26.66
C ALA A 393 7.38 0.22 -26.56
N LEU A 394 8.28 0.64 -25.66
CA LEU A 394 8.70 2.04 -25.58
C LEU A 394 9.50 2.47 -26.82
N ALA A 395 10.36 1.60 -27.33
CA ALA A 395 11.06 1.87 -28.60
C ALA A 395 10.08 2.04 -29.77
N ALA A 396 9.09 1.14 -29.89
CA ALA A 396 8.03 1.25 -30.90
C ALA A 396 7.16 2.51 -30.70
N ALA A 397 6.83 2.84 -29.45
CA ALA A 397 6.07 4.06 -29.11
C ALA A 397 6.88 5.33 -29.47
N ALA A 398 8.19 5.35 -29.22
CA ALA A 398 9.05 6.47 -29.61
C ALA A 398 9.03 6.70 -31.13
N LEU A 399 9.11 5.63 -31.92
CA LEU A 399 9.02 5.73 -33.40
C LEU A 399 7.64 6.25 -33.84
N ARG A 400 6.55 5.78 -33.22
CA ARG A 400 5.17 6.27 -33.51
C ARG A 400 5.01 7.74 -33.12
N LEU A 401 5.56 8.16 -31.97
CA LEU A 401 5.55 9.56 -31.54
C LEU A 401 6.36 10.47 -32.49
N ARG A 402 7.51 9.98 -32.97
CA ARG A 402 8.29 10.68 -34.01
C ARG A 402 7.50 10.86 -35.30
N ALA A 403 6.67 9.90 -35.65
CA ALA A 403 5.75 9.96 -36.80
C ALA A 403 4.45 10.73 -36.53
N GLY A 404 4.30 11.39 -35.36
CA GLY A 404 3.12 12.17 -34.98
C GLY A 404 1.92 11.34 -34.48
N ARG A 405 2.04 10.01 -34.37
CA ARG A 405 0.94 9.09 -33.99
C ARG A 405 0.81 8.97 -32.46
N LYS A 406 0.42 10.06 -31.79
CA LYS A 406 0.40 10.19 -30.31
C LYS A 406 -0.53 9.19 -29.64
N ALA A 407 -1.79 9.10 -30.06
CA ALA A 407 -2.82 8.31 -29.37
C ALA A 407 -2.45 6.81 -29.27
N GLY A 408 -2.09 6.21 -30.41
CA GLY A 408 -1.69 4.80 -30.44
C GLY A 408 -0.36 4.52 -29.74
N ALA A 409 0.56 5.50 -29.68
CA ALA A 409 1.79 5.36 -28.90
C ALA A 409 1.51 5.33 -27.40
N LEU A 410 0.70 6.26 -26.89
CA LEU A 410 0.34 6.31 -25.47
C LEU A 410 -0.46 5.08 -25.02
N ALA A 411 -1.40 4.60 -25.85
CA ALA A 411 -2.13 3.36 -25.60
C ALA A 411 -1.19 2.15 -25.52
N ALA A 412 -0.22 2.05 -26.43
CA ALA A 412 0.77 0.98 -26.42
C ALA A 412 1.68 1.03 -25.17
N ILE A 413 2.05 2.22 -24.70
CA ILE A 413 2.81 2.41 -23.46
C ILE A 413 2.01 1.89 -22.27
N VAL A 414 0.72 2.24 -22.16
CA VAL A 414 -0.15 1.75 -21.06
C VAL A 414 -0.27 0.23 -21.11
N ALA A 415 -0.54 -0.36 -22.28
CA ALA A 415 -0.65 -1.81 -22.42
C ALA A 415 0.65 -2.54 -22.02
N ALA A 416 1.79 -2.04 -22.49
CA ALA A 416 3.07 -2.65 -22.17
C ALA A 416 3.45 -2.50 -20.69
N SER A 417 3.07 -1.38 -20.06
CA SER A 417 3.28 -1.20 -18.62
C SER A 417 2.43 -2.15 -17.79
N LEU A 418 1.18 -2.41 -18.19
CA LEU A 418 0.34 -3.41 -17.54
C LEU A 418 0.96 -4.81 -17.64
N LEU A 419 1.42 -5.23 -18.83
CA LEU A 419 2.13 -6.50 -19.00
C LEU A 419 3.45 -6.53 -18.21
N PHE A 420 4.20 -5.43 -18.17
CA PHE A 420 5.39 -5.32 -17.34
C PHE A 420 5.09 -5.55 -15.85
N ILE A 421 4.00 -4.95 -15.35
CA ILE A 421 3.58 -5.10 -13.94
C ILE A 421 3.21 -6.56 -13.68
N ASP A 422 2.44 -7.19 -14.54
CA ASP A 422 2.05 -8.61 -14.47
C ASP A 422 3.29 -9.52 -14.35
N PHE A 423 4.25 -9.38 -15.26
CA PHE A 423 5.51 -10.11 -15.18
C PHE A 423 6.33 -9.84 -13.90
N VAL A 424 6.31 -8.61 -13.40
CA VAL A 424 7.01 -8.28 -12.15
C VAL A 424 6.30 -8.95 -10.96
N GLU A 425 4.99 -9.01 -10.96
CA GLU A 425 4.18 -9.67 -9.93
C GLU A 425 4.40 -11.18 -9.95
N ASP A 426 4.44 -11.83 -11.10
CA ASP A 426 4.82 -13.24 -11.27
C ASP A 426 6.24 -13.53 -10.73
N GLY A 427 7.19 -12.65 -11.05
CA GLY A 427 8.54 -12.74 -10.49
C GLY A 427 8.58 -12.58 -8.97
N TYR A 428 7.76 -11.69 -8.43
CA TYR A 428 7.64 -11.47 -6.99
C TYR A 428 7.01 -12.67 -6.28
N GLU A 429 6.05 -13.35 -6.91
CA GLU A 429 5.45 -14.57 -6.37
C GLU A 429 6.48 -15.69 -6.17
N ARG A 430 7.51 -15.77 -7.02
CA ARG A 430 8.64 -16.73 -6.82
C ARG A 430 9.43 -16.47 -5.54
N LEU A 431 9.29 -15.29 -4.94
CA LEU A 431 9.86 -14.94 -3.64
C LEU A 431 8.91 -15.30 -2.47
N ALA A 432 7.71 -15.82 -2.73
CA ALA A 432 6.73 -16.18 -1.71
C ALA A 432 7.27 -17.09 -0.61
N PRO A 433 8.13 -18.10 -0.85
CA PRO A 433 8.73 -18.90 0.21
C PRO A 433 9.46 -18.08 1.27
N ARG A 434 10.07 -16.97 0.87
CA ARG A 434 10.72 -16.03 1.79
C ARG A 434 9.72 -15.13 2.53
N GLN A 435 8.65 -14.75 1.88
CA GLN A 435 7.76 -13.67 2.33
C GLN A 435 6.49 -14.16 3.00
N SER A 436 6.12 -15.44 2.84
CA SER A 436 4.89 -16.01 3.34
C SER A 436 5.13 -17.25 4.20
N GLY A 437 4.35 -17.41 5.26
CA GLY A 437 4.28 -18.64 6.05
C GLY A 437 3.32 -19.68 5.47
N PHE A 438 2.83 -19.52 4.25
CA PHE A 438 1.89 -20.44 3.61
C PHE A 438 2.41 -21.89 3.62
N GLN A 439 3.64 -22.11 3.15
CA GLN A 439 4.25 -23.46 3.12
C GLN A 439 4.43 -24.05 4.52
N VAL A 440 4.76 -23.22 5.51
CA VAL A 440 4.86 -23.66 6.91
C VAL A 440 3.50 -24.10 7.43
N ALA A 441 2.44 -23.33 7.17
CA ALA A 441 1.08 -23.67 7.57
C ALA A 441 0.59 -24.97 6.89
N GLU A 442 0.86 -25.15 5.59
CA GLU A 442 0.55 -26.40 4.88
C GLU A 442 1.30 -27.60 5.45
N THR A 443 2.58 -27.42 5.80
CA THR A 443 3.36 -28.49 6.45
C THR A 443 2.77 -28.84 7.83
N ILE A 444 2.36 -27.85 8.62
CA ILE A 444 1.70 -28.07 9.91
C ILE A 444 0.40 -28.87 9.72
N ARG A 445 -0.44 -28.51 8.75
CA ARG A 445 -1.71 -29.21 8.48
C ARG A 445 -1.50 -30.67 8.07
N ARG A 446 -0.43 -30.95 7.33
CA ARG A 446 -0.10 -32.32 6.86
C ARG A 446 0.54 -33.17 7.94
N GLU A 447 1.45 -32.61 8.74
CA GLU A 447 2.33 -33.35 9.64
C GLU A 447 1.89 -33.33 11.13
N ALA A 448 0.92 -32.51 11.50
CA ALA A 448 0.43 -32.40 12.86
C ALA A 448 -1.09 -32.57 12.94
N PRO A 449 -1.61 -33.23 13.99
CA PRO A 449 -3.05 -33.33 14.20
C PRO A 449 -3.68 -31.93 14.42
N PRO A 450 -4.97 -31.75 14.07
CA PRO A 450 -5.64 -30.43 14.15
C PRO A 450 -5.59 -29.79 15.54
N GLU A 451 -5.61 -30.58 16.58
CA GLU A 451 -5.56 -30.16 17.99
C GLU A 451 -4.15 -29.85 18.49
N ALA A 452 -3.11 -30.16 17.73
CA ALA A 452 -1.73 -29.93 18.12
C ALA A 452 -1.49 -28.47 18.47
N ARG A 453 -0.81 -28.21 19.58
CA ARG A 453 -0.41 -26.86 19.96
C ARG A 453 0.62 -26.32 18.96
N VAL A 454 0.44 -25.07 18.53
CA VAL A 454 1.39 -24.40 17.64
C VAL A 454 2.06 -23.29 18.42
N TYR A 455 3.38 -23.40 18.56
CA TYR A 455 4.21 -22.38 19.20
C TYR A 455 4.95 -21.54 18.17
N SER A 456 5.11 -20.24 18.46
CA SER A 456 5.95 -19.31 17.71
C SER A 456 7.04 -18.81 18.65
N VAL A 457 8.29 -19.28 18.45
CA VAL A 457 9.36 -19.19 19.46
C VAL A 457 10.46 -18.23 18.99
N GLY A 458 10.60 -17.10 19.67
CA GLY A 458 11.59 -16.06 19.36
C GLY A 458 11.30 -15.31 18.06
N LEU A 459 10.16 -15.54 17.43
CA LEU A 459 9.66 -14.85 16.24
C LEU A 459 8.12 -14.88 16.23
N TYR A 460 7.53 -14.02 15.39
CA TYR A 460 6.13 -14.14 14.99
C TYR A 460 6.03 -13.93 13.48
N ASP A 461 5.43 -14.89 12.78
CA ASP A 461 5.11 -14.74 11.36
C ASP A 461 3.61 -14.46 11.22
N GLN A 462 3.28 -13.24 10.86
CA GLN A 462 1.92 -12.72 10.84
C GLN A 462 1.00 -13.44 9.84
N THR A 463 1.57 -14.17 8.87
CA THR A 463 0.78 -14.89 7.86
C THR A 463 0.35 -16.29 8.32
N VAL A 464 1.11 -16.91 9.24
CA VAL A 464 0.85 -18.29 9.69
C VAL A 464 -0.50 -18.44 10.39
N PRO A 465 -0.90 -17.60 11.37
CA PRO A 465 -2.21 -17.70 12.01
C PRO A 465 -3.37 -17.60 11.02
N PHE A 466 -3.28 -16.68 10.06
CA PHE A 466 -4.26 -16.54 9.00
C PHE A 466 -4.45 -17.84 8.22
N TYR A 467 -3.34 -18.46 7.73
CA TYR A 467 -3.44 -19.71 7.00
C TYR A 467 -3.87 -20.89 7.86
N LEU A 468 -3.52 -20.92 9.14
CA LEU A 468 -3.99 -21.96 10.05
C LEU A 468 -5.47 -21.78 10.48
N GLY A 469 -6.04 -20.59 10.32
CA GLY A 469 -7.37 -20.24 10.80
C GLY A 469 -7.45 -20.18 12.32
N ARG A 470 -6.33 -20.05 13.03
CA ARG A 470 -6.25 -20.05 14.50
C ARG A 470 -5.01 -19.34 15.01
N THR A 471 -5.06 -18.87 16.26
CA THR A 471 -3.94 -18.25 16.96
C THR A 471 -2.83 -19.26 17.27
N VAL A 472 -1.61 -18.75 17.48
CA VAL A 472 -0.43 -19.52 17.91
C VAL A 472 0.04 -19.04 19.28
N THR A 473 0.69 -19.91 20.06
CA THR A 473 1.25 -19.54 21.36
C THR A 473 2.57 -18.81 21.17
N LEU A 474 2.63 -17.53 21.52
CA LEU A 474 3.86 -16.75 21.49
C LEU A 474 4.81 -17.19 22.60
N VAL A 475 6.11 -17.30 22.27
CA VAL A 475 7.15 -17.67 23.21
C VAL A 475 8.35 -16.75 23.06
N ALA A 476 8.75 -16.08 24.13
CA ALA A 476 9.93 -15.21 24.18
C ALA A 476 9.96 -14.18 23.03
N TYR A 477 8.79 -13.62 22.70
CA TYR A 477 8.60 -12.63 21.64
C TYR A 477 7.67 -11.52 22.13
N VAL A 478 8.03 -10.27 21.89
CA VAL A 478 7.29 -9.08 22.38
C VAL A 478 6.95 -8.15 21.22
N ASP A 479 7.93 -7.43 20.64
CA ASP A 479 7.84 -6.47 19.51
C ASP A 479 6.47 -5.75 19.45
N GLU A 480 5.73 -5.94 18.37
CA GLU A 480 4.40 -5.33 18.12
C GLU A 480 3.31 -5.69 19.16
N PHE A 481 3.53 -6.70 19.98
CA PHE A 481 2.64 -7.11 21.06
C PHE A 481 2.94 -6.45 22.42
N GLU A 482 3.95 -5.59 22.52
CA GLU A 482 4.41 -5.05 23.81
C GLU A 482 3.28 -4.48 24.66
N MET A 483 2.44 -3.63 24.07
CA MET A 483 1.32 -3.03 24.78
C MET A 483 0.26 -4.08 25.16
N GLY A 484 -0.15 -4.92 24.21
CA GLY A 484 -1.16 -5.94 24.45
C GLY A 484 -0.73 -6.98 25.50
N LEU A 485 0.52 -7.44 25.48
CA LEU A 485 1.07 -8.38 26.47
C LEU A 485 1.23 -7.74 27.84
N ARG A 486 1.47 -6.42 27.93
CA ARG A 486 1.46 -5.71 29.21
C ARG A 486 0.09 -5.71 29.86
N LEU A 487 -0.97 -5.65 29.05
CA LEU A 487 -2.37 -5.69 29.51
C LEU A 487 -2.88 -7.12 29.75
N GLU A 488 -2.42 -8.07 28.94
CA GLU A 488 -2.87 -9.46 28.93
C GLU A 488 -1.64 -10.43 29.06
N PRO A 489 -0.86 -10.41 30.14
CA PRO A 489 0.44 -11.12 30.24
C PRO A 489 0.30 -12.65 30.13
N GLY A 490 -0.86 -13.22 30.41
CA GLY A 490 -1.13 -14.66 30.29
C GLY A 490 -1.27 -15.16 28.85
N ARG A 491 -1.17 -14.27 27.84
CA ARG A 491 -1.34 -14.62 26.41
C ARG A 491 -0.06 -15.15 25.74
N ALA A 492 1.08 -15.11 26.44
CA ALA A 492 2.36 -15.58 25.91
C ALA A 492 3.17 -16.31 26.98
N ILE A 493 4.08 -17.16 26.55
CA ILE A 493 5.10 -17.78 27.39
C ILE A 493 6.33 -16.85 27.38
N PRO A 494 6.72 -16.26 28.53
CA PRO A 494 7.68 -15.16 28.52
C PRO A 494 9.13 -15.58 28.25
N THR A 495 9.50 -16.84 28.55
CA THR A 495 10.89 -17.30 28.47
C THR A 495 11.05 -18.63 27.76
N LEU A 496 12.26 -18.90 27.26
CA LEU A 496 12.62 -20.19 26.65
C LEU A 496 12.63 -21.35 27.65
N GLU A 497 12.94 -21.08 28.91
CA GLU A 497 12.92 -22.06 30.00
C GLU A 497 11.49 -22.52 30.29
N ALA A 498 10.53 -21.58 30.36
CA ALA A 498 9.13 -21.90 30.54
C ALA A 498 8.56 -22.67 29.33
N PHE A 499 9.01 -22.32 28.10
CA PHE A 499 8.68 -23.09 26.91
C PHE A 499 9.24 -24.50 26.95
N ALA A 500 10.50 -24.69 27.30
CA ALA A 500 11.08 -26.02 27.40
C ALA A 500 10.34 -26.91 28.40
N ALA A 501 9.92 -26.36 29.54
CA ALA A 501 9.09 -27.05 30.52
C ALA A 501 7.69 -27.40 29.98
N ASP A 502 7.07 -26.52 29.17
CA ASP A 502 5.76 -26.78 28.54
C ASP A 502 5.88 -27.76 27.37
N TRP A 503 6.98 -27.69 26.60
CA TRP A 503 7.25 -28.59 25.46
C TRP A 503 7.31 -30.06 25.85
N VAL A 504 7.85 -30.40 27.01
CA VAL A 504 7.95 -31.81 27.47
C VAL A 504 6.65 -32.38 28.03
N ARG A 505 5.63 -31.56 28.30
CA ARG A 505 4.32 -32.02 28.82
C ARG A 505 3.61 -32.91 27.79
N PRO A 506 2.79 -33.87 28.18
CA PRO A 506 2.06 -34.73 27.25
C PRO A 506 1.22 -33.95 26.24
N GLY A 507 1.13 -34.45 25.01
CA GLY A 507 0.32 -33.89 23.92
C GLY A 507 1.11 -33.57 22.67
N SER A 508 0.40 -33.50 21.52
CA SER A 508 0.98 -33.16 20.23
C SER A 508 1.26 -31.66 20.14
N ALA A 509 2.45 -31.35 19.66
CA ALA A 509 2.85 -29.95 19.46
C ALA A 509 3.79 -29.77 18.28
N VAL A 510 3.74 -28.60 17.66
CA VAL A 510 4.70 -28.11 16.66
C VAL A 510 5.20 -26.73 17.08
N ALA A 511 6.41 -26.39 16.71
CA ALA A 511 6.98 -25.08 16.99
C ALA A 511 7.66 -24.50 15.75
N ILE A 512 7.34 -23.24 15.49
CA ILE A 512 8.01 -22.40 14.51
C ILE A 512 9.04 -21.59 15.29
N ILE A 513 10.31 -21.81 15.04
CA ILE A 513 11.41 -21.33 15.87
C ILE A 513 12.34 -20.46 15.04
N HIS A 514 12.77 -19.30 15.58
CA HIS A 514 13.83 -18.50 14.98
C HIS A 514 15.14 -19.33 14.91
N PRO A 515 15.91 -19.29 13.80
CA PRO A 515 17.10 -20.13 13.63
C PRO A 515 18.08 -20.07 14.81
N ASP A 516 18.45 -18.89 15.30
CA ASP A 516 19.36 -18.72 16.44
C ASP A 516 18.78 -19.32 17.74
N THR A 517 17.46 -19.28 17.89
CA THR A 517 16.76 -19.82 19.06
C THR A 517 16.70 -21.34 19.00
N TYR A 518 16.54 -21.89 17.79
CA TYR A 518 16.59 -23.35 17.57
C TYR A 518 17.94 -23.92 17.96
N GLU A 519 19.04 -23.28 17.57
CA GLU A 519 20.39 -23.73 17.96
C GLU A 519 20.58 -23.75 19.48
N LYS A 520 20.12 -22.70 20.18
CA LYS A 520 20.15 -22.63 21.66
C LYS A 520 19.35 -23.74 22.33
N LEU A 521 18.16 -24.06 21.79
CA LEU A 521 17.31 -25.12 22.35
C LEU A 521 17.87 -26.51 22.05
N SER A 522 18.43 -26.72 20.86
CA SER A 522 19.07 -27.98 20.47
C SER A 522 20.30 -28.29 21.31
N THR A 523 21.16 -27.29 21.58
CA THR A 523 22.34 -27.45 22.45
C THR A 523 21.98 -27.74 23.91
N ARG A 524 20.77 -27.33 24.35
CA ARG A 524 20.22 -27.68 25.68
C ARG A 524 19.57 -29.07 25.72
N GLY A 525 19.63 -29.85 24.62
CA GLY A 525 19.11 -31.22 24.55
C GLY A 525 17.58 -31.32 24.41
N LEU A 526 16.87 -30.26 24.00
CA LEU A 526 15.44 -30.34 23.79
C LEU A 526 15.14 -31.22 22.55
N ALA A 527 14.44 -32.34 22.75
CA ALA A 527 14.10 -33.26 21.67
C ALA A 527 13.10 -32.62 20.70
N MET A 528 13.47 -32.53 19.42
CA MET A 528 12.71 -31.90 18.34
C MET A 528 12.92 -32.65 17.03
N THR A 529 11.83 -32.96 16.32
CA THR A 529 11.91 -33.58 14.98
C THR A 529 11.73 -32.45 13.94
N LEU A 530 12.75 -32.25 13.09
CA LEU A 530 12.73 -31.25 12.03
C LEU A 530 11.72 -31.60 10.95
N LEU A 531 10.82 -30.67 10.62
CA LEU A 531 9.83 -30.80 9.52
C LEU A 531 10.15 -29.88 8.34
N HIS A 532 10.58 -28.63 8.60
CA HIS A 532 10.91 -27.64 7.57
C HIS A 532 11.98 -26.67 8.07
N ARG A 533 12.80 -26.18 7.15
CA ARG A 533 13.81 -25.15 7.45
C ARG A 533 13.94 -24.17 6.29
N ASP A 534 13.83 -22.90 6.58
CA ASP A 534 14.21 -21.80 5.69
C ASP A 534 15.12 -20.79 6.44
N GLU A 535 15.49 -19.67 5.80
CA GLU A 535 16.36 -18.65 6.44
C GLU A 535 15.75 -17.98 7.66
N ARG A 536 14.44 -17.94 7.74
CA ARG A 536 13.70 -17.19 8.78
C ARG A 536 13.12 -18.11 9.84
N ARG A 537 12.82 -19.37 9.48
CA ARG A 537 11.97 -20.24 10.29
C ARG A 537 12.48 -21.67 10.26
N ILE A 538 12.43 -22.30 11.41
CA ILE A 538 12.62 -23.74 11.56
C ILE A 538 11.34 -24.29 12.17
N LEU A 539 10.66 -25.18 11.43
CA LEU A 539 9.48 -25.88 11.91
C LEU A 539 9.89 -27.25 12.46
N VAL A 540 9.53 -27.50 13.69
CA VAL A 540 9.77 -28.78 14.37
C VAL A 540 8.48 -29.34 14.94
N ARG A 541 8.44 -30.67 15.06
CA ARG A 541 7.41 -31.39 15.78
C ARG A 541 8.01 -31.98 17.04
N LYS A 542 7.21 -32.03 18.08
CA LYS A 542 7.50 -32.77 19.29
C LYS A 542 7.58 -34.28 18.95
N PRO A 543 8.61 -34.99 19.41
CA PRO A 543 8.74 -36.44 19.15
C PRO A 543 7.56 -37.26 19.62
#